data_b3903fb3418bc2f3daff91dd3f322ca0
#
_entry.id   b3903fb3418bc2f3daff91dd3f322ca0
#
_cell.length_a   1.000
_cell.length_b   1.000
_cell.length_c   1.000
_cell.angle_alpha   90.00
_cell.angle_beta   90.00
_cell.angle_gamma   90.00
#
_symmetry.space_group_name_H-M   'P 1'
#
loop_
_entity.id
_entity.type
_entity.pdbx_description
1 polymer ?
#
loop_
_entity_poly.entity_id
_entity_poly.type
_entity_poly.pdbx_seq_one_letter_code
_entity_poly.pdbx_strand_id
1 'polypeptide(L)'
;MFKTIKNAWSLPDLRKKILFTLLIIVVFRIGSVIQVPFLDTAALRSVMDPDDWSNTMLSYMNTLSGGAFSNATLFAMGITPYINSSIIIQLLCVAIPPLERLAREGEAGRRKISAITRYVTVGLGIIQGTAYYFYLLNSKVTLYNSGFELWFSAIVIILVFTAGTAVMMWLGEQINSHGIGNGISILLFAGIVAQFPQIINTLGQYWNLAVNGSTQFFFLVPLWVVLFVAVVWIITFMQDSERRIPIQYAKRVVGRKMYGGQSSHLPIKVALGGVLPIIFASSILSIPSTINLFLKIPAGEGFWGAFFAAFSTTGWLYMVLYFLFIIMFAYFYTSIQYNPVEMANNLKANNGTVPGIRPGAPTADYIRKILSRITLIGAMFLAVIAMIPLIYGAASGMGQMSIGGTSIIIVVGVALETVKQLESQMMMRHYKGFLD
;
A
#
# COMPACT_ATOMS: atom_id res chain seq x y z
N MET A 1 3.53 18.00 -13.04
CA MET A 1 4.01 16.63 -13.23
C MET A 1 4.87 16.42 -14.48
N PHE A 2 4.40 16.61 -15.71
CA PHE A 2 5.23 16.40 -16.92
C PHE A 2 6.48 17.28 -16.96
N LYS A 3 6.38 18.55 -16.54
CA LYS A 3 7.51 19.48 -16.47
C LYS A 3 8.56 19.02 -15.44
N THR A 4 8.11 18.51 -14.30
CA THR A 4 8.96 17.95 -13.24
C THR A 4 9.73 16.73 -13.72
N ILE A 5 9.05 15.78 -14.37
CA ILE A 5 9.69 14.57 -14.94
C ILE A 5 10.70 14.94 -16.02
N LYS A 6 10.36 15.87 -16.91
CA LYS A 6 11.27 16.36 -17.96
C LYS A 6 12.53 17.01 -17.36
N ASN A 7 12.37 17.84 -16.33
CA ASN A 7 13.49 18.49 -15.65
C ASN A 7 14.35 17.47 -14.86
N ALA A 8 13.72 16.48 -14.22
CA ALA A 8 14.43 15.40 -13.54
C ALA A 8 15.27 14.55 -14.51
N TRP A 9 14.76 14.33 -15.73
CA TRP A 9 15.47 13.58 -16.77
C TRP A 9 16.73 14.29 -17.29
N SER A 10 16.76 15.62 -17.23
CA SER A 10 17.96 16.40 -17.63
C SER A 10 19.12 16.24 -16.65
N LEU A 11 18.87 15.81 -15.40
CA LEU A 11 19.88 15.60 -14.37
C LEU A 11 20.44 14.16 -14.44
N PRO A 12 21.74 13.95 -14.72
CA PRO A 12 22.28 12.61 -15.01
C PRO A 12 22.12 11.63 -13.85
N ASP A 13 22.21 12.08 -12.61
CA ASP A 13 22.08 11.21 -11.43
C ASP A 13 20.62 10.80 -11.18
N LEU A 14 19.65 11.73 -11.37
CA LEU A 14 18.24 11.40 -11.26
C LEU A 14 17.79 10.48 -12.39
N ARG A 15 18.33 10.71 -13.61
CA ARG A 15 18.09 9.83 -14.74
C ARG A 15 18.55 8.40 -14.46
N LYS A 16 19.74 8.21 -13.85
CA LYS A 16 20.24 6.89 -13.45
C LYS A 16 19.32 6.21 -12.46
N LYS A 17 18.82 6.94 -11.46
CA LYS A 17 17.88 6.40 -10.47
C LYS A 17 16.53 6.03 -11.09
N ILE A 18 16.00 6.87 -12.00
CA ILE A 18 14.76 6.56 -12.74
C ILE A 18 14.93 5.30 -13.58
N LEU A 19 16.01 5.21 -14.35
CA LEU A 19 16.31 4.05 -15.19
C LEU A 19 16.47 2.78 -14.35
N PHE A 20 17.14 2.87 -13.20
CA PHE A 20 17.28 1.75 -12.27
C PHE A 20 15.90 1.28 -11.74
N THR A 21 15.04 2.21 -11.34
CA THR A 21 13.68 1.88 -10.88
C THR A 21 12.86 1.21 -11.99
N LEU A 22 12.93 1.72 -13.22
CA LEU A 22 12.27 1.11 -14.39
C LEU A 22 12.81 -0.30 -14.68
N LEU A 23 14.13 -0.50 -14.58
CA LEU A 23 14.75 -1.81 -14.75
C LEU A 23 14.22 -2.81 -13.71
N ILE A 24 14.12 -2.42 -12.44
CA ILE A 24 13.55 -3.28 -11.39
C ILE A 24 12.07 -3.63 -11.69
N ILE A 25 11.28 -2.67 -12.19
CA ILE A 25 9.88 -2.93 -12.60
C ILE A 25 9.83 -3.96 -13.74
N VAL A 26 10.75 -3.88 -14.71
CA VAL A 26 10.85 -4.89 -15.80
C VAL A 26 11.21 -6.26 -15.25
N VAL A 27 12.17 -6.37 -14.33
CA VAL A 27 12.55 -7.62 -13.67
C VAL A 27 11.34 -8.21 -12.91
N PHE A 28 10.61 -7.36 -12.18
CA PHE A 28 9.37 -7.76 -11.51
C PHE A 28 8.34 -8.32 -12.51
N ARG A 29 8.14 -7.67 -13.64
CA ARG A 29 7.19 -8.15 -14.67
C ARG A 29 7.62 -9.48 -15.29
N ILE A 30 8.90 -9.69 -15.55
CA ILE A 30 9.43 -10.97 -16.03
C ILE A 30 9.12 -12.09 -15.03
N GLY A 31 9.43 -11.89 -13.74
CA GLY A 31 9.15 -12.90 -12.71
C GLY A 31 7.65 -13.15 -12.47
N SER A 32 6.79 -12.17 -12.77
CA SER A 32 5.32 -12.31 -12.70
C SER A 32 4.72 -13.18 -13.83
N VAL A 33 5.52 -13.54 -14.84
CA VAL A 33 5.08 -14.42 -15.97
C VAL A 33 5.67 -15.83 -15.84
N ILE A 34 6.77 -16.00 -15.11
CA ILE A 34 7.43 -17.30 -14.93
C ILE A 34 6.56 -18.18 -14.02
N GLN A 35 5.97 -19.22 -14.58
CA GLN A 35 5.13 -20.15 -13.82
C GLN A 35 5.96 -21.10 -12.96
N VAL A 36 5.39 -21.51 -11.82
CA VAL A 36 6.01 -22.48 -10.91
C VAL A 36 5.91 -23.89 -11.54
N PRO A 37 6.97 -24.71 -11.46
CA PRO A 37 6.95 -26.06 -12.01
C PRO A 37 5.93 -26.96 -11.29
N PHE A 38 5.58 -28.10 -11.91
CA PHE A 38 4.67 -29.13 -11.40
C PHE A 38 3.20 -28.72 -11.27
N LEU A 39 2.77 -27.66 -11.97
CA LEU A 39 1.38 -27.23 -12.05
C LEU A 39 0.82 -27.44 -13.47
N ASP A 40 -0.43 -27.91 -13.55
CA ASP A 40 -1.17 -27.99 -14.81
C ASP A 40 -1.77 -26.62 -15.14
N THR A 41 -1.25 -25.99 -16.19
CA THR A 41 -1.67 -24.65 -16.62
C THR A 41 -3.09 -24.60 -17.18
N ALA A 42 -3.59 -25.72 -17.74
CA ALA A 42 -4.94 -25.80 -18.26
C ALA A 42 -5.96 -25.89 -17.12
N ALA A 43 -5.69 -26.79 -16.14
CA ALA A 43 -6.48 -26.90 -14.92
C ALA A 43 -6.44 -25.62 -14.10
N LEU A 44 -5.29 -24.93 -14.04
CA LEU A 44 -5.13 -23.67 -13.33
C LEU A 44 -6.09 -22.59 -13.89
N ARG A 45 -6.15 -22.43 -15.20
CA ARG A 45 -7.02 -21.43 -15.84
C ARG A 45 -8.50 -21.68 -15.60
N SER A 46 -8.94 -22.94 -15.53
CA SER A 46 -10.34 -23.30 -15.28
C SER A 46 -10.76 -23.07 -13.83
N VAL A 47 -9.83 -23.22 -12.87
CA VAL A 47 -10.09 -23.02 -11.44
C VAL A 47 -9.91 -21.56 -11.03
N MET A 48 -9.05 -20.85 -11.74
CA MET A 48 -8.69 -19.47 -11.47
C MET A 48 -9.47 -18.47 -12.33
N ASP A 49 -10.75 -18.78 -12.64
CA ASP A 49 -11.60 -17.88 -13.38
C ASP A 49 -11.87 -16.60 -12.56
N PRO A 50 -11.56 -15.42 -13.11
CA PRO A 50 -11.80 -14.15 -12.44
C PRO A 50 -13.27 -13.92 -12.05
N ASP A 51 -14.22 -14.53 -12.75
CA ASP A 51 -15.65 -14.36 -12.49
C ASP A 51 -16.08 -15.04 -11.19
N ASP A 52 -15.53 -16.22 -10.87
CA ASP A 52 -15.80 -16.94 -9.62
C ASP A 52 -15.18 -16.27 -8.39
N TRP A 53 -14.16 -15.45 -8.58
CA TRP A 53 -13.39 -14.82 -7.50
C TRP A 53 -13.70 -13.36 -7.26
N SER A 54 -14.59 -12.76 -8.05
CA SER A 54 -14.82 -11.33 -8.09
C SER A 54 -15.07 -10.68 -6.72
N ASN A 55 -15.66 -11.44 -5.79
CA ASN A 55 -16.00 -10.98 -4.44
C ASN A 55 -15.13 -11.58 -3.33
N THR A 56 -14.02 -12.24 -3.69
CA THR A 56 -13.16 -12.90 -2.71
C THR A 56 -11.85 -12.16 -2.49
N MET A 57 -11.21 -12.45 -1.36
CA MET A 57 -9.87 -11.96 -1.03
C MET A 57 -8.81 -12.38 -2.06
N LEU A 58 -9.04 -13.49 -2.75
CA LEU A 58 -8.14 -13.98 -3.81
C LEU A 58 -7.99 -12.97 -4.94
N SER A 59 -9.09 -12.31 -5.33
CA SER A 59 -9.07 -11.25 -6.33
C SER A 59 -8.23 -10.04 -5.87
N TYR A 60 -8.29 -9.69 -4.58
CA TYR A 60 -7.45 -8.63 -4.01
C TYR A 60 -5.95 -9.02 -4.06
N MET A 61 -5.59 -10.25 -3.63
CA MET A 61 -4.21 -10.74 -3.72
C MET A 61 -3.73 -10.78 -5.17
N ASN A 62 -4.59 -11.21 -6.09
CA ASN A 62 -4.29 -11.21 -7.52
C ASN A 62 -4.03 -9.80 -8.05
N THR A 63 -4.81 -8.82 -7.62
CA THR A 63 -4.64 -7.41 -8.01
C THR A 63 -3.32 -6.84 -7.49
N LEU A 64 -2.97 -7.08 -6.23
CA LEU A 64 -1.70 -6.63 -5.64
C LEU A 64 -0.47 -7.30 -6.26
N SER A 65 -0.59 -8.57 -6.67
CA SER A 65 0.49 -9.29 -7.35
C SER A 65 0.58 -9.01 -8.86
N GLY A 66 -0.35 -8.23 -9.42
CA GLY A 66 -0.39 -7.88 -10.84
C GLY A 66 -0.74 -9.06 -11.75
N GLY A 67 -1.61 -9.96 -11.30
CA GLY A 67 -2.02 -11.17 -12.04
C GLY A 67 -1.11 -12.38 -11.80
N ALA A 68 -0.05 -12.22 -11.00
CA ALA A 68 0.88 -13.32 -10.70
C ALA A 68 0.23 -14.43 -9.87
N PHE A 69 -0.72 -14.08 -9.00
CA PHE A 69 -1.43 -15.04 -8.16
C PHE A 69 -2.30 -15.99 -8.99
N SER A 70 -3.16 -15.47 -9.87
CA SER A 70 -4.04 -16.31 -10.70
C SER A 70 -3.28 -17.23 -11.68
N ASN A 71 -2.05 -16.85 -12.02
CA ASN A 71 -1.20 -17.65 -12.91
C ASN A 71 -0.20 -18.53 -12.15
N ALA A 72 -0.27 -18.59 -10.81
CA ALA A 72 0.64 -19.35 -9.94
C ALA A 72 2.12 -19.20 -10.35
N THR A 73 2.56 -17.94 -10.52
CA THR A 73 3.92 -17.63 -10.96
C THR A 73 4.87 -17.48 -9.77
N LEU A 74 6.16 -17.28 -10.06
CA LEU A 74 7.21 -17.08 -9.06
C LEU A 74 6.84 -16.00 -8.02
N PHE A 75 6.18 -14.92 -8.47
CA PHE A 75 5.76 -13.81 -7.61
C PHE A 75 4.27 -13.86 -7.22
N ALA A 76 3.66 -15.05 -7.18
CA ALA A 76 2.26 -15.23 -6.83
C ALA A 76 1.90 -14.63 -5.45
N MET A 77 2.75 -14.81 -4.44
CA MET A 77 2.55 -14.21 -3.11
C MET A 77 2.77 -12.69 -3.10
N GLY A 78 3.40 -12.14 -4.15
CA GLY A 78 3.69 -10.72 -4.27
C GLY A 78 4.51 -10.19 -3.10
N ILE A 79 4.24 -8.95 -2.71
CA ILE A 79 4.88 -8.25 -1.60
C ILE A 79 4.07 -8.37 -0.29
N THR A 80 2.92 -9.05 -0.32
CA THR A 80 1.97 -9.16 0.81
C THR A 80 2.61 -9.73 2.09
N PRO A 81 3.43 -10.81 2.05
CA PRO A 81 4.09 -11.33 3.26
C PRO A 81 5.01 -10.28 3.91
N TYR A 82 5.69 -9.45 3.10
CA TYR A 82 6.55 -8.39 3.62
C TYR A 82 5.74 -7.25 4.24
N ILE A 83 4.63 -6.85 3.64
CA ILE A 83 3.73 -5.83 4.20
C ILE A 83 3.20 -6.31 5.55
N ASN A 84 2.67 -7.52 5.62
CA ASN A 84 2.16 -8.09 6.87
C ASN A 84 3.25 -8.18 7.95
N SER A 85 4.45 -8.62 7.59
CA SER A 85 5.61 -8.65 8.47
C SER A 85 5.98 -7.26 9.00
N SER A 86 6.02 -6.27 8.12
CA SER A 86 6.32 -4.88 8.49
C SER A 86 5.28 -4.32 9.47
N ILE A 87 3.99 -4.59 9.23
CA ILE A 87 2.91 -4.19 10.13
C ILE A 87 3.07 -4.85 11.50
N ILE A 88 3.26 -6.17 11.53
CA ILE A 88 3.44 -6.93 12.77
C ILE A 88 4.62 -6.38 13.58
N ILE A 89 5.75 -6.16 12.94
CA ILE A 89 6.94 -5.65 13.64
C ILE A 89 6.73 -4.21 14.11
N GLN A 90 6.08 -3.34 13.33
CA GLN A 90 5.75 -1.98 13.78
C GLN A 90 4.81 -1.98 15.00
N LEU A 91 3.80 -2.85 15.02
CA LEU A 91 2.91 -3.02 16.18
C LEU A 91 3.69 -3.55 17.39
N LEU A 92 4.56 -4.53 17.19
CA LEU A 92 5.39 -5.09 18.24
C LEU A 92 6.41 -4.08 18.79
N CYS A 93 6.92 -3.17 17.97
CA CYS A 93 7.80 -2.08 18.43
C CYS A 93 7.09 -1.11 19.40
N VAL A 94 5.77 -1.01 19.34
CA VAL A 94 4.99 -0.22 20.32
C VAL A 94 4.62 -1.06 21.55
N ALA A 95 4.35 -2.36 21.38
CA ALA A 95 3.88 -3.24 22.44
C ALA A 95 5.02 -3.82 23.30
N ILE A 96 6.21 -4.02 22.74
CA ILE A 96 7.32 -4.72 23.38
C ILE A 96 8.46 -3.75 23.71
N PRO A 97 8.76 -3.45 25.01
CA PRO A 97 9.76 -2.47 25.41
C PRO A 97 11.18 -2.68 24.83
N PRO A 98 11.74 -3.89 24.69
CA PRO A 98 13.00 -4.11 24.01
C PRO A 98 13.03 -3.67 22.54
N LEU A 99 11.94 -3.89 21.78
CA LEU A 99 11.83 -3.46 20.39
C LEU A 99 11.62 -1.93 20.28
N GLU A 100 10.90 -1.34 21.23
CA GLU A 100 10.76 0.11 21.33
C GLU A 100 12.12 0.79 21.55
N ARG A 101 12.97 0.25 22.45
CA ARG A 101 14.33 0.75 22.65
C ARG A 101 15.16 0.67 21.38
N LEU A 102 15.12 -0.47 20.69
CA LEU A 102 15.76 -0.65 19.39
C LEU A 102 15.29 0.39 18.35
N ALA A 103 13.98 0.68 18.30
CA ALA A 103 13.44 1.68 17.38
C ALA A 103 13.96 3.09 17.68
N ARG A 104 14.30 3.39 18.95
CA ARG A 104 14.85 4.69 19.38
C ARG A 104 16.38 4.78 19.26
N GLU A 105 17.11 3.68 19.01
CA GLU A 105 18.57 3.65 18.85
C GLU A 105 19.05 4.30 17.52
N GLY A 106 18.18 4.94 16.75
CA GLY A 106 18.53 5.61 15.50
C GLY A 106 18.78 4.62 14.35
N GLU A 107 19.84 4.86 13.56
CA GLU A 107 20.07 4.07 12.32
C GLU A 107 20.47 2.62 12.60
N ALA A 108 21.27 2.37 13.64
CA ALA A 108 21.69 1.02 14.01
C ALA A 108 20.50 0.15 14.45
N GLY A 109 19.58 0.71 15.24
CA GLY A 109 18.37 0.03 15.64
C GLY A 109 17.42 -0.23 14.48
N ARG A 110 17.25 0.73 13.57
CA ARG A 110 16.45 0.56 12.35
C ARG A 110 16.97 -0.58 11.47
N ARG A 111 18.29 -0.73 11.34
CA ARG A 111 18.89 -1.86 10.59
C ARG A 111 18.55 -3.21 11.22
N LYS A 112 18.59 -3.32 12.56
CA LYS A 112 18.22 -4.55 13.29
C LYS A 112 16.74 -4.86 13.10
N ILE A 113 15.85 -3.87 13.23
CA ILE A 113 14.40 -4.03 13.00
C ILE A 113 14.13 -4.50 11.57
N SER A 114 14.80 -3.91 10.57
CA SER A 114 14.69 -4.35 9.18
C SER A 114 15.14 -5.81 8.99
N ALA A 115 16.22 -6.24 9.66
CA ALA A 115 16.65 -7.63 9.62
C ALA A 115 15.60 -8.58 10.23
N ILE A 116 15.01 -8.23 11.38
CA ILE A 116 13.92 -9.02 11.99
C ILE A 116 12.72 -9.09 11.04
N THR A 117 12.33 -7.98 10.42
CA THR A 117 11.25 -7.94 9.43
C THR A 117 11.50 -8.90 8.28
N ARG A 118 12.75 -9.00 7.78
CA ARG A 118 13.11 -9.95 6.72
C ARG A 118 12.92 -11.41 7.14
N TYR A 119 13.36 -11.78 8.35
CA TYR A 119 13.17 -13.15 8.86
C TYR A 119 11.68 -13.50 9.02
N VAL A 120 10.89 -12.57 9.58
CA VAL A 120 9.45 -12.76 9.72
C VAL A 120 8.77 -12.84 8.34
N THR A 121 9.24 -12.07 7.36
CA THR A 121 8.75 -12.12 5.97
C THR A 121 8.94 -13.50 5.35
N VAL A 122 10.11 -14.09 5.51
CA VAL A 122 10.39 -15.46 5.01
C VAL A 122 9.50 -16.47 5.73
N GLY A 123 9.35 -16.37 7.07
CA GLY A 123 8.45 -17.23 7.84
C GLY A 123 6.99 -17.14 7.37
N LEU A 124 6.47 -15.92 7.17
CA LEU A 124 5.13 -15.70 6.63
C LEU A 124 5.01 -16.18 5.18
N GLY A 125 6.07 -16.02 4.38
CA GLY A 125 6.13 -16.54 3.01
C GLY A 125 5.99 -18.06 2.95
N ILE A 126 6.63 -18.79 3.86
CA ILE A 126 6.47 -20.26 3.99
C ILE A 126 5.03 -20.60 4.36
N ILE A 127 4.45 -19.93 5.35
CA ILE A 127 3.07 -20.19 5.80
C ILE A 127 2.08 -19.94 4.66
N GLN A 128 2.16 -18.76 4.02
CA GLN A 128 1.26 -18.40 2.93
C GLN A 128 1.48 -19.25 1.67
N GLY A 129 2.75 -19.57 1.34
CA GLY A 129 3.09 -20.46 0.25
C GLY A 129 2.55 -21.88 0.45
N THR A 130 2.63 -22.38 1.69
CA THR A 130 2.04 -23.68 2.08
C THR A 130 0.52 -23.62 1.94
N ALA A 131 -0.12 -22.54 2.37
CA ALA A 131 -1.54 -22.31 2.21
C ALA A 131 -1.98 -22.41 0.76
N TYR A 132 -1.27 -21.69 -0.08
CA TYR A 132 -1.58 -21.62 -1.49
C TYR A 132 -1.33 -22.98 -2.18
N TYR A 133 -0.27 -23.70 -1.79
CA TYR A 133 -0.04 -25.07 -2.26
C TYR A 133 -1.22 -25.99 -1.94
N PHE A 134 -1.72 -25.97 -0.69
CA PHE A 134 -2.89 -26.79 -0.33
C PHE A 134 -4.15 -26.38 -1.10
N TYR A 135 -4.32 -25.11 -1.40
CA TYR A 135 -5.41 -24.63 -2.25
C TYR A 135 -5.30 -25.23 -3.66
N LEU A 136 -4.11 -25.18 -4.29
CA LEU A 136 -3.84 -25.75 -5.61
C LEU A 136 -4.01 -27.29 -5.64
N LEU A 137 -3.52 -27.98 -4.62
CA LEU A 137 -3.66 -29.43 -4.48
C LEU A 137 -5.13 -29.84 -4.41
N ASN A 138 -5.89 -29.19 -3.55
CA ASN A 138 -7.31 -29.47 -3.38
C ASN A 138 -8.15 -29.12 -4.63
N SER A 139 -7.68 -28.19 -5.43
CA SER A 139 -8.31 -27.81 -6.71
C SER A 139 -7.85 -28.67 -7.88
N LYS A 140 -7.04 -29.73 -7.60
CA LYS A 140 -6.52 -30.69 -8.60
C LYS A 140 -5.70 -30.01 -9.72
N VAL A 141 -4.99 -28.94 -9.38
CA VAL A 141 -4.12 -28.21 -10.33
C VAL A 141 -2.70 -28.75 -10.33
N THR A 142 -2.31 -29.55 -9.33
CA THR A 142 -0.99 -30.19 -9.23
C THR A 142 -0.91 -31.43 -10.14
N LEU A 143 0.22 -31.57 -10.85
CA LEU A 143 0.46 -32.73 -11.75
C LEU A 143 0.58 -34.03 -10.98
N TYR A 144 1.11 -34.01 -9.75
CA TYR A 144 1.35 -35.21 -8.94
C TYR A 144 0.47 -35.19 -7.70
N ASN A 145 -0.36 -36.22 -7.54
CA ASN A 145 -1.36 -36.31 -6.48
C ASN A 145 -1.11 -37.46 -5.48
N SER A 146 -0.05 -38.28 -5.68
CA SER A 146 0.25 -39.44 -4.83
C SER A 146 1.74 -39.78 -4.81
N GLY A 147 2.18 -40.48 -3.76
CA GLY A 147 3.53 -41.04 -3.67
C GLY A 147 4.62 -40.02 -3.27
N PHE A 148 5.87 -40.39 -3.55
CA PHE A 148 7.04 -39.56 -3.27
C PHE A 148 7.04 -38.24 -4.10
N GLU A 149 6.51 -38.30 -5.30
CA GLU A 149 6.45 -37.16 -6.24
C GLU A 149 5.58 -36.03 -5.70
N LEU A 150 4.52 -36.36 -4.95
CA LEU A 150 3.68 -35.33 -4.27
C LEU A 150 4.49 -34.56 -3.21
N TRP A 151 5.27 -35.25 -2.38
CA TRP A 151 6.07 -34.60 -1.35
C TRP A 151 7.18 -33.75 -1.96
N PHE A 152 7.85 -34.28 -3.00
CA PHE A 152 8.89 -33.52 -3.69
C PHE A 152 8.32 -32.26 -4.38
N SER A 153 7.22 -32.38 -5.11
CA SER A 153 6.56 -31.24 -5.75
C SER A 153 6.08 -30.21 -4.72
N ALA A 154 5.53 -30.64 -3.57
CA ALA A 154 5.11 -29.76 -2.49
C ALA A 154 6.27 -28.91 -1.97
N ILE A 155 7.39 -29.55 -1.64
CA ILE A 155 8.57 -28.85 -1.13
C ILE A 155 9.08 -27.84 -2.17
N VAL A 156 9.19 -28.23 -3.42
CA VAL A 156 9.69 -27.35 -4.50
C VAL A 156 8.75 -26.17 -4.70
N ILE A 157 7.44 -26.39 -4.80
CA ILE A 157 6.45 -25.32 -5.00
C ILE A 157 6.49 -24.32 -3.84
N ILE A 158 6.50 -24.79 -2.59
CA ILE A 158 6.55 -23.93 -1.39
C ILE A 158 7.86 -23.14 -1.35
N LEU A 159 9.00 -23.77 -1.65
CA LEU A 159 10.29 -23.10 -1.71
C LEU A 159 10.34 -22.04 -2.81
N VAL A 160 9.78 -22.31 -3.98
CA VAL A 160 9.73 -21.35 -5.09
C VAL A 160 8.88 -20.14 -4.73
N PHE A 161 7.70 -20.31 -4.12
CA PHE A 161 6.89 -19.18 -3.66
C PHE A 161 7.60 -18.37 -2.57
N THR A 162 8.26 -19.04 -1.63
CA THR A 162 9.02 -18.36 -0.56
C THR A 162 10.21 -17.61 -1.13
N ALA A 163 10.95 -18.22 -2.06
CA ALA A 163 12.07 -17.56 -2.74
C ALA A 163 11.58 -16.34 -3.55
N GLY A 164 10.44 -16.46 -4.24
CA GLY A 164 9.80 -15.36 -4.95
C GLY A 164 9.49 -14.19 -4.02
N THR A 165 8.93 -14.45 -2.83
CA THR A 165 8.69 -13.42 -1.80
C THR A 165 9.98 -12.74 -1.34
N ALA A 166 11.05 -13.54 -1.10
CA ALA A 166 12.35 -13.01 -0.69
C ALA A 166 12.98 -12.12 -1.78
N VAL A 167 12.87 -12.52 -3.04
CA VAL A 167 13.32 -11.73 -4.20
C VAL A 167 12.51 -10.43 -4.30
N MET A 168 11.19 -10.48 -4.15
CA MET A 168 10.33 -9.28 -4.17
C MET A 168 10.71 -8.28 -3.08
N MET A 169 10.95 -8.75 -1.85
CA MET A 169 11.45 -7.92 -0.76
C MET A 169 12.79 -7.29 -1.12
N TRP A 170 13.74 -8.07 -1.66
CA TRP A 170 15.05 -7.57 -2.07
C TRP A 170 14.94 -6.52 -3.18
N LEU A 171 14.09 -6.73 -4.20
CA LEU A 171 13.84 -5.75 -5.26
C LEU A 171 13.30 -4.43 -4.69
N GLY A 172 12.37 -4.48 -3.72
CA GLY A 172 11.87 -3.30 -3.02
C GLY A 172 12.98 -2.54 -2.28
N GLU A 173 13.87 -3.25 -1.59
CA GLU A 173 15.01 -2.65 -0.89
C GLU A 173 16.04 -2.05 -1.86
N GLN A 174 16.25 -2.65 -3.02
CA GLN A 174 17.12 -2.10 -4.06
C GLN A 174 16.59 -0.77 -4.60
N ILE A 175 15.26 -0.63 -4.79
CA ILE A 175 14.65 0.64 -5.17
C ILE A 175 14.87 1.68 -4.06
N ASN A 176 14.69 1.32 -2.79
CA ASN A 176 14.90 2.24 -1.66
C ASN A 176 16.34 2.77 -1.60
N SER A 177 17.34 1.94 -1.93
CA SER A 177 18.76 2.30 -1.84
C SER A 177 19.30 3.02 -3.09
N HIS A 178 18.89 2.62 -4.26
CA HIS A 178 19.47 3.09 -5.53
C HIS A 178 18.45 3.74 -6.49
N GLY A 179 17.15 3.61 -6.19
CA GLY A 179 16.05 4.10 -7.03
C GLY A 179 15.47 5.43 -6.54
N ILE A 180 14.21 5.64 -6.91
CA ILE A 180 13.39 6.78 -6.53
C ILE A 180 12.10 6.25 -5.91
N GLY A 181 11.62 6.90 -4.86
CA GLY A 181 10.38 6.52 -4.19
C GLY A 181 10.54 5.41 -3.17
N ASN A 182 9.43 5.00 -2.57
CA ASN A 182 9.38 3.83 -1.71
C ASN A 182 9.27 2.57 -2.58
N GLY A 183 10.27 1.69 -2.53
CA GLY A 183 10.37 0.53 -3.41
C GLY A 183 9.18 -0.42 -3.30
N ILE A 184 8.67 -0.62 -2.09
CA ILE A 184 7.49 -1.46 -1.85
C ILE A 184 6.27 -0.86 -2.53
N SER A 185 6.05 0.44 -2.33
CA SER A 185 4.93 1.17 -2.93
C SER A 185 5.00 1.16 -4.46
N ILE A 186 6.21 1.29 -5.03
CA ILE A 186 6.42 1.24 -6.49
C ILE A 186 6.14 -0.14 -7.06
N LEU A 187 6.54 -1.22 -6.38
CA LEU A 187 6.22 -2.57 -6.82
C LEU A 187 4.71 -2.85 -6.75
N LEU A 188 4.03 -2.38 -5.70
CA LEU A 188 2.56 -2.42 -5.64
C LEU A 188 1.91 -1.63 -6.78
N PHE A 189 2.39 -0.41 -7.02
CA PHE A 189 1.94 0.42 -8.13
C PHE A 189 2.08 -0.29 -9.46
N ALA A 190 3.25 -0.90 -9.73
CA ALA A 190 3.51 -1.63 -10.96
C ALA A 190 2.60 -2.87 -11.11
N GLY A 191 2.31 -3.58 -10.00
CA GLY A 191 1.36 -4.69 -9.97
C GLY A 191 -0.05 -4.25 -10.33
N ILE A 192 -0.55 -3.20 -9.68
CA ILE A 192 -1.92 -2.71 -9.88
C ILE A 192 -2.11 -2.14 -11.29
N VAL A 193 -1.14 -1.32 -11.78
CA VAL A 193 -1.21 -0.73 -13.12
C VAL A 193 -1.20 -1.82 -14.21
N ALA A 194 -0.53 -2.94 -13.97
CA ALA A 194 -0.51 -4.07 -14.90
C ALA A 194 -1.88 -4.73 -15.09
N GLN A 195 -2.82 -4.53 -14.17
CA GLN A 195 -4.19 -5.03 -14.26
C GLN A 195 -5.14 -4.09 -15.00
N PHE A 196 -4.75 -2.86 -15.32
CA PHE A 196 -5.61 -1.90 -16.03
C PHE A 196 -6.14 -2.41 -17.38
N PRO A 197 -5.35 -3.10 -18.23
CA PRO A 197 -5.90 -3.70 -19.44
C PRO A 197 -7.04 -4.69 -19.16
N GLN A 198 -6.95 -5.47 -18.09
CA GLN A 198 -8.01 -6.41 -17.71
C GLN A 198 -9.26 -5.67 -17.24
N ILE A 199 -9.12 -4.59 -16.46
CA ILE A 199 -10.24 -3.74 -16.04
C ILE A 199 -10.97 -3.16 -17.28
N ILE A 200 -10.22 -2.69 -18.28
CA ILE A 200 -10.79 -2.16 -19.52
C ILE A 200 -11.54 -3.26 -20.29
N ASN A 201 -10.98 -4.46 -20.37
CA ASN A 201 -11.65 -5.60 -21.01
C ASN A 201 -12.95 -5.98 -20.28
N THR A 202 -12.93 -6.01 -18.94
CA THR A 202 -14.12 -6.28 -18.13
C THR A 202 -15.22 -5.21 -18.33
N LEU A 203 -14.84 -3.93 -18.41
CA LEU A 203 -15.78 -2.86 -18.76
C LEU A 203 -16.39 -3.08 -20.14
N GLY A 204 -15.57 -3.52 -21.13
CA GLY A 204 -16.03 -3.88 -22.47
C GLY A 204 -17.01 -5.05 -22.47
N GLN A 205 -16.79 -6.06 -21.61
CA GLN A 205 -17.72 -7.20 -21.45
C GLN A 205 -19.07 -6.73 -20.87
N TYR A 206 -19.08 -5.90 -19.81
CA TYR A 206 -20.31 -5.33 -19.26
C TYR A 206 -21.04 -4.43 -20.27
N TRP A 207 -20.29 -3.67 -21.10
CA TRP A 207 -20.87 -2.88 -22.17
C TRP A 207 -21.54 -3.75 -23.24
N ASN A 208 -20.92 -4.87 -23.64
CA ASN A 208 -21.51 -5.84 -24.55
C ASN A 208 -22.77 -6.50 -23.96
N LEU A 209 -22.79 -6.79 -22.66
CA LEU A 209 -23.99 -7.27 -21.97
C LEU A 209 -25.11 -6.22 -22.01
N ALA A 210 -24.78 -4.94 -21.89
CA ALA A 210 -25.73 -3.85 -22.04
C ALA A 210 -26.40 -3.85 -23.44
N VAL A 211 -25.60 -3.99 -24.49
CA VAL A 211 -26.07 -4.04 -25.89
C VAL A 211 -26.94 -5.28 -26.15
N ASN A 212 -26.62 -6.42 -25.49
CA ASN A 212 -27.30 -7.70 -25.70
C ASN A 212 -28.54 -7.93 -24.81
N GLY A 213 -29.07 -6.88 -24.12
CA GLY A 213 -30.35 -6.95 -23.44
C GLY A 213 -30.38 -6.53 -21.98
N SER A 214 -29.21 -6.41 -21.32
CA SER A 214 -29.13 -5.98 -19.92
C SER A 214 -29.03 -4.46 -19.81
N THR A 215 -30.14 -3.76 -20.03
CA THR A 215 -30.21 -2.29 -20.15
C THR A 215 -29.63 -1.51 -18.95
N GLN A 216 -29.61 -2.13 -17.75
CA GLN A 216 -29.04 -1.50 -16.56
C GLN A 216 -27.54 -1.14 -16.70
N PHE A 217 -26.77 -1.90 -17.47
CA PHE A 217 -25.33 -1.64 -17.64
C PHE A 217 -25.05 -0.42 -18.55
N PHE A 218 -26.00 0.05 -19.36
CA PHE A 218 -25.86 1.32 -20.07
C PHE A 218 -25.70 2.52 -19.15
N PHE A 219 -26.25 2.44 -17.94
CA PHE A 219 -26.08 3.49 -16.92
C PHE A 219 -24.91 3.19 -15.99
N LEU A 220 -24.73 1.94 -15.57
CA LEU A 220 -23.72 1.55 -14.60
C LEU A 220 -22.30 1.71 -15.14
N VAL A 221 -22.01 1.33 -16.38
CA VAL A 221 -20.65 1.44 -16.93
C VAL A 221 -20.17 2.90 -17.03
N PRO A 222 -20.92 3.85 -17.63
CA PRO A 222 -20.55 5.27 -17.61
C PRO A 222 -20.46 5.84 -16.18
N LEU A 223 -21.34 5.45 -15.28
CA LEU A 223 -21.32 5.89 -13.89
C LEU A 223 -20.02 5.47 -13.21
N TRP A 224 -19.55 4.23 -13.44
CA TRP A 224 -18.27 3.77 -12.90
C TRP A 224 -17.09 4.62 -13.40
N VAL A 225 -17.05 4.94 -14.70
CA VAL A 225 -15.99 5.81 -15.28
C VAL A 225 -16.01 7.19 -14.62
N VAL A 226 -17.18 7.79 -14.45
CA VAL A 226 -17.32 9.09 -13.78
C VAL A 226 -16.86 9.01 -12.31
N LEU A 227 -17.27 7.96 -11.59
CA LEU A 227 -16.83 7.72 -10.20
C LEU A 227 -15.32 7.52 -10.13
N PHE A 228 -14.73 6.77 -11.06
CA PHE A 228 -13.29 6.57 -11.12
C PHE A 228 -12.54 7.90 -11.24
N VAL A 229 -12.92 8.74 -12.19
CA VAL A 229 -12.30 10.07 -12.41
C VAL A 229 -12.52 10.97 -11.19
N ALA A 230 -13.72 10.97 -10.61
CA ALA A 230 -14.03 11.75 -9.42
C ALA A 230 -13.16 11.31 -8.22
N VAL A 231 -13.02 10.00 -7.99
CA VAL A 231 -12.17 9.45 -6.92
C VAL A 231 -10.71 9.85 -7.12
N VAL A 232 -10.17 9.74 -8.32
CA VAL A 232 -8.80 10.17 -8.64
C VAL A 232 -8.61 11.66 -8.34
N TRP A 233 -9.55 12.50 -8.77
CA TRP A 233 -9.49 13.94 -8.54
C TRP A 233 -9.54 14.29 -7.05
N ILE A 234 -10.46 13.67 -6.31
CA ILE A 234 -10.63 13.89 -4.89
C ILE A 234 -9.38 13.44 -4.10
N ILE A 235 -8.79 12.28 -4.43
CA ILE A 235 -7.57 11.78 -3.79
C ILE A 235 -6.41 12.75 -4.03
N THR A 236 -6.25 13.22 -5.27
CA THR A 236 -5.19 14.17 -5.63
C THR A 236 -5.32 15.46 -4.83
N PHE A 237 -6.54 16.02 -4.76
CA PHE A 237 -6.83 17.21 -3.98
C PHE A 237 -6.50 17.05 -2.50
N MET A 238 -6.85 15.89 -1.93
CA MET A 238 -6.62 15.62 -0.51
C MET A 238 -5.15 15.42 -0.17
N GLN A 239 -4.39 14.73 -1.03
CA GLN A 239 -2.96 14.49 -0.80
C GLN A 239 -2.09 15.74 -0.98
N ASP A 240 -2.57 16.73 -1.73
CA ASP A 240 -1.92 18.03 -1.86
C ASP A 240 -2.33 19.02 -0.76
N SER A 241 -3.39 18.70 -0.02
CA SER A 241 -3.89 19.55 1.04
C SER A 241 -2.95 19.54 2.25
N GLU A 242 -2.57 20.74 2.71
CA GLU A 242 -1.70 20.92 3.88
C GLU A 242 -2.24 22.00 4.82
N ARG A 243 -2.08 21.79 6.12
CA ARG A 243 -2.31 22.80 7.14
C ARG A 243 -1.01 23.52 7.45
N ARG A 244 -0.91 24.79 7.16
CA ARG A 244 0.25 25.64 7.44
C ARG A 244 0.13 26.25 8.82
N ILE A 245 1.04 25.89 9.73
CA ILE A 245 1.15 26.54 11.05
C ILE A 245 2.15 27.68 10.94
N PRO A 246 1.77 28.92 11.25
CA PRO A 246 2.70 30.05 11.18
C PRO A 246 3.78 29.91 12.26
N ILE A 247 5.03 30.12 11.89
CA ILE A 247 6.18 30.15 12.79
C ILE A 247 6.90 31.47 12.60
N GLN A 248 7.26 32.10 13.70
CA GLN A 248 8.09 33.28 13.71
C GLN A 248 9.46 32.96 14.32
N TYR A 249 10.50 33.27 13.59
CA TYR A 249 11.88 33.17 14.08
C TYR A 249 12.33 34.48 14.66
N ALA A 250 12.97 34.47 15.85
CA ALA A 250 13.51 35.65 16.49
C ALA A 250 14.58 36.29 15.60
N LYS A 251 14.55 37.63 15.51
CA LYS A 251 15.59 38.39 14.82
C LYS A 251 16.91 38.22 15.59
N ARG A 252 17.98 37.86 14.89
CA ARG A 252 19.32 37.77 15.46
C ARG A 252 20.16 38.94 14.95
N VAL A 253 20.69 39.74 15.83
CA VAL A 253 21.61 40.81 15.48
C VAL A 253 23.03 40.27 15.63
N VAL A 254 23.80 40.26 14.54
CA VAL A 254 25.22 39.90 14.54
C VAL A 254 25.99 41.10 14.04
N GLY A 255 26.59 41.83 14.98
CA GLY A 255 27.24 43.12 14.71
C GLY A 255 26.21 44.20 14.29
N ARG A 256 26.48 44.92 13.19
CA ARG A 256 25.57 45.92 12.61
C ARG A 256 24.50 45.38 11.67
N LYS A 257 24.52 44.09 11.35
CA LYS A 257 23.56 43.47 10.42
C LYS A 257 22.50 42.66 11.18
N MET A 258 21.24 42.90 10.84
CA MET A 258 20.09 42.17 11.35
C MET A 258 19.83 40.99 10.46
N TYR A 259 19.96 39.77 11.02
CA TYR A 259 19.63 38.50 10.34
C TYR A 259 18.38 37.88 10.98
N GLY A 260 17.46 37.38 10.17
CA GLY A 260 16.24 36.70 10.64
C GLY A 260 15.01 37.62 10.68
N GLY A 261 13.95 37.16 11.29
CA GLY A 261 12.63 37.80 11.27
C GLY A 261 11.77 37.37 10.09
N GLN A 262 12.15 36.29 9.38
CA GLN A 262 11.27 35.71 8.40
C GLN A 262 10.15 34.93 9.09
N SER A 263 8.92 35.21 8.72
CA SER A 263 7.79 34.33 9.04
C SER A 263 7.83 33.14 8.10
N SER A 264 7.92 31.96 8.68
CA SER A 264 7.86 30.69 7.96
C SER A 264 6.61 29.92 8.35
N HIS A 265 6.30 28.85 7.65
CA HIS A 265 5.18 28.01 7.99
C HIS A 265 5.67 26.56 8.15
N LEU A 266 5.12 25.85 9.14
CA LEU A 266 5.26 24.40 9.28
C LEU A 266 4.12 23.75 8.50
N PRO A 267 4.37 23.14 7.33
CA PRO A 267 3.34 22.44 6.58
C PRO A 267 3.06 21.09 7.21
N ILE A 268 1.81 20.80 7.54
CA ILE A 268 1.33 19.50 7.99
C ILE A 268 0.35 19.00 6.95
N LYS A 269 0.66 17.90 6.27
CA LYS A 269 -0.23 17.28 5.28
C LYS A 269 -1.51 16.79 5.95
N VAL A 270 -2.65 16.86 5.27
CA VAL A 270 -3.92 16.36 5.79
C VAL A 270 -3.94 14.83 5.77
N ALA A 271 -3.42 14.20 4.73
CA ALA A 271 -3.23 12.75 4.65
C ALA A 271 -1.84 12.35 5.22
N LEU A 272 -1.66 12.46 6.54
CA LEU A 272 -0.39 12.20 7.22
C LEU A 272 0.13 10.77 7.02
N GLY A 273 -0.75 9.79 7.02
CA GLY A 273 -0.41 8.38 6.83
C GLY A 273 -0.28 7.94 5.37
N GLY A 274 -0.59 8.81 4.40
CA GLY A 274 -0.64 8.43 3.00
C GLY A 274 -1.61 7.27 2.75
N VAL A 275 -1.17 6.27 2.00
CA VAL A 275 -1.97 5.06 1.69
C VAL A 275 -1.77 3.91 2.69
N LEU A 276 -0.81 4.00 3.61
CA LEU A 276 -0.46 2.91 4.53
C LEU A 276 -1.62 2.46 5.43
N PRO A 277 -2.47 3.33 6.00
CA PRO A 277 -3.62 2.91 6.80
C PRO A 277 -4.59 2.02 6.03
N ILE A 278 -4.79 2.27 4.74
CA ILE A 278 -5.65 1.48 3.86
C ILE A 278 -5.06 0.09 3.63
N ILE A 279 -3.76 0.03 3.34
CA ILE A 279 -3.04 -1.23 3.14
C ILE A 279 -3.07 -2.07 4.42
N PHE A 280 -2.86 -1.46 5.59
CA PHE A 280 -2.89 -2.15 6.88
C PHE A 280 -4.29 -2.69 7.22
N ALA A 281 -5.31 -1.86 7.03
CA ALA A 281 -6.70 -2.28 7.25
C ALA A 281 -7.08 -3.47 6.35
N SER A 282 -6.80 -3.40 5.06
CA SER A 282 -7.09 -4.48 4.12
C SER A 282 -6.29 -5.75 4.43
N SER A 283 -5.01 -5.63 4.82
CA SER A 283 -4.15 -6.76 5.16
C SER A 283 -4.68 -7.53 6.38
N ILE A 284 -5.13 -6.85 7.43
CA ILE A 284 -5.69 -7.51 8.62
C ILE A 284 -7.05 -8.14 8.31
N LEU A 285 -7.91 -7.44 7.57
CA LEU A 285 -9.22 -7.99 7.19
C LEU A 285 -9.12 -9.16 6.21
N SER A 286 -7.96 -9.33 5.57
CA SER A 286 -7.68 -10.49 4.71
C SER A 286 -7.41 -11.78 5.48
N ILE A 287 -7.04 -11.70 6.76
CA ILE A 287 -6.65 -12.86 7.57
C ILE A 287 -7.79 -13.90 7.68
N PRO A 288 -9.03 -13.54 8.06
CA PRO A 288 -10.13 -14.52 8.13
C PRO A 288 -10.39 -15.23 6.81
N SER A 289 -10.40 -14.47 5.71
CA SER A 289 -10.60 -15.05 4.36
C SER A 289 -9.45 -15.98 3.97
N THR A 290 -8.21 -15.64 4.33
CA THR A 290 -7.04 -16.49 4.12
C THR A 290 -7.16 -17.79 4.92
N ILE A 291 -7.60 -17.72 6.18
CA ILE A 291 -7.85 -18.92 7.01
C ILE A 291 -8.93 -19.80 6.40
N ASN A 292 -10.00 -19.21 5.85
CA ASN A 292 -11.06 -19.97 5.19
C ASN A 292 -10.60 -20.75 3.95
N LEU A 293 -9.55 -20.28 3.26
CA LEU A 293 -8.93 -21.06 2.16
C LEU A 293 -8.41 -22.44 2.62
N PHE A 294 -7.92 -22.51 3.88
CA PHE A 294 -7.49 -23.80 4.46
C PHE A 294 -8.66 -24.64 4.93
N LEU A 295 -9.63 -24.01 5.61
CA LEU A 295 -10.73 -24.72 6.24
C LEU A 295 -11.83 -25.12 5.26
N LYS A 296 -11.94 -24.46 4.10
CA LYS A 296 -12.96 -24.70 3.05
C LYS A 296 -14.38 -24.80 3.59
N ILE A 297 -14.73 -23.95 4.54
CA ILE A 297 -16.07 -23.92 5.11
C ILE A 297 -17.01 -23.24 4.10
N PRO A 298 -18.09 -23.91 3.67
CA PRO A 298 -19.04 -23.33 2.72
C PRO A 298 -19.71 -22.09 3.31
N ALA A 299 -19.90 -21.05 2.49
CA ALA A 299 -20.57 -19.84 2.91
C ALA A 299 -22.05 -20.17 3.26
N GLY A 300 -22.46 -19.78 4.48
CA GLY A 300 -23.85 -19.96 4.94
C GLY A 300 -24.14 -21.22 5.74
N GLU A 301 -23.21 -22.17 5.87
CA GLU A 301 -23.40 -23.36 6.71
C GLU A 301 -22.81 -23.15 8.11
N GLY A 302 -23.70 -23.12 9.12
CA GLY A 302 -23.34 -23.00 10.53
C GLY A 302 -22.73 -21.63 10.91
N PHE A 303 -22.28 -21.52 12.19
CA PHE A 303 -21.69 -20.29 12.73
C PHE A 303 -20.43 -19.84 11.96
N TRP A 304 -19.53 -20.75 11.65
CA TRP A 304 -18.29 -20.44 10.94
C TRP A 304 -18.53 -20.04 9.48
N GLY A 305 -19.48 -20.69 8.79
CA GLY A 305 -19.84 -20.29 7.42
C GLY A 305 -20.43 -18.88 7.36
N ALA A 306 -21.32 -18.54 8.32
CA ALA A 306 -21.85 -17.19 8.44
C ALA A 306 -20.77 -16.17 8.82
N PHE A 307 -19.84 -16.54 9.70
CA PHE A 307 -18.70 -15.69 10.09
C PHE A 307 -17.83 -15.35 8.87
N PHE A 308 -17.36 -16.35 8.12
CA PHE A 308 -16.52 -16.10 6.94
C PHE A 308 -17.26 -15.39 5.81
N ALA A 309 -18.56 -15.65 5.63
CA ALA A 309 -19.40 -14.92 4.67
C ALA A 309 -19.50 -13.42 5.04
N ALA A 310 -19.60 -13.09 6.33
CA ALA A 310 -19.62 -11.69 6.78
C ALA A 310 -18.31 -10.95 6.53
N PHE A 311 -17.17 -11.66 6.46
CA PHE A 311 -15.85 -11.13 6.09
C PHE A 311 -15.58 -11.14 4.58
N SER A 312 -16.54 -11.49 3.73
CA SER A 312 -16.42 -11.28 2.30
C SER A 312 -16.33 -9.79 1.96
N THR A 313 -15.67 -9.43 0.87
CA THR A 313 -15.47 -8.02 0.47
C THR A 313 -16.76 -7.24 0.25
N THR A 314 -17.87 -7.94 -0.04
CA THR A 314 -19.21 -7.38 -0.18
C THR A 314 -20.03 -7.42 1.11
N GLY A 315 -19.49 -8.05 2.17
CA GLY A 315 -20.16 -8.18 3.47
C GLY A 315 -20.25 -6.84 4.22
N TRP A 316 -21.38 -6.58 4.85
CA TRP A 316 -21.56 -5.35 5.63
C TRP A 316 -20.58 -5.25 6.81
N LEU A 317 -20.24 -6.39 7.46
CA LEU A 317 -19.28 -6.44 8.55
C LEU A 317 -17.89 -6.07 8.09
N TYR A 318 -17.47 -6.58 6.92
CA TYR A 318 -16.20 -6.19 6.29
C TYR A 318 -16.13 -4.69 6.07
N MET A 319 -17.19 -4.08 5.50
CA MET A 319 -17.23 -2.65 5.22
C MET A 319 -17.12 -1.81 6.50
N VAL A 320 -17.85 -2.17 7.56
CA VAL A 320 -17.81 -1.45 8.84
C VAL A 320 -16.44 -1.58 9.49
N LEU A 321 -15.88 -2.78 9.56
CA LEU A 321 -14.55 -3.01 10.14
C LEU A 321 -13.47 -2.32 9.32
N TYR A 322 -13.57 -2.33 7.99
CA TYR A 322 -12.63 -1.66 7.10
C TYR A 322 -12.59 -0.16 7.35
N PHE A 323 -13.76 0.46 7.45
CA PHE A 323 -13.90 1.87 7.81
C PHE A 323 -13.24 2.20 9.16
N LEU A 324 -13.54 1.41 10.20
CA LEU A 324 -12.98 1.59 11.53
C LEU A 324 -11.48 1.37 11.57
N PHE A 325 -10.97 0.34 10.89
CA PHE A 325 -9.54 0.04 10.85
C PHE A 325 -8.75 1.10 10.10
N ILE A 326 -9.26 1.68 9.02
CA ILE A 326 -8.61 2.80 8.34
C ILE A 326 -8.40 3.96 9.33
N ILE A 327 -9.43 4.31 10.12
CA ILE A 327 -9.33 5.39 11.11
C ILE A 327 -8.33 5.01 12.21
N MET A 328 -8.43 3.80 12.76
CA MET A 328 -7.53 3.30 13.81
C MET A 328 -6.07 3.33 13.35
N PHE A 329 -5.79 2.79 12.16
CA PHE A 329 -4.42 2.77 11.63
C PHE A 329 -3.90 4.14 11.22
N ALA A 330 -4.76 5.06 10.79
CA ALA A 330 -4.35 6.44 10.54
C ALA A 330 -3.86 7.14 11.81
N TYR A 331 -4.57 6.97 12.92
CA TYR A 331 -4.13 7.47 14.23
C TYR A 331 -2.86 6.78 14.72
N PHE A 332 -2.82 5.46 14.62
CA PHE A 332 -1.66 4.66 15.01
C PHE A 332 -0.40 5.09 14.26
N TYR A 333 -0.48 5.19 12.93
CA TYR A 333 0.64 5.59 12.09
C TYR A 333 1.10 7.03 12.36
N THR A 334 0.15 7.95 12.53
CA THR A 334 0.46 9.34 12.87
C THR A 334 1.17 9.44 14.21
N SER A 335 0.78 8.65 15.22
CA SER A 335 1.40 8.66 16.55
C SER A 335 2.85 8.15 16.55
N ILE A 336 3.18 7.23 15.63
CA ILE A 336 4.55 6.71 15.48
C ILE A 336 5.42 7.70 14.70
N GLN A 337 4.88 8.27 13.62
CA GLN A 337 5.65 9.07 12.68
C GLN A 337 5.91 10.49 13.19
N TYR A 338 4.98 11.05 13.93
CA TYR A 338 5.04 12.43 14.41
C TYR A 338 5.10 12.48 15.92
N ASN A 339 6.23 12.96 16.45
CA ASN A 339 6.40 13.22 17.88
C ASN A 339 6.23 14.74 18.16
N PRO A 340 5.07 15.17 18.72
CA PRO A 340 4.81 16.59 18.97
C PRO A 340 5.83 17.24 19.91
N VAL A 341 6.38 16.48 20.87
CA VAL A 341 7.38 16.98 21.84
C VAL A 341 8.70 17.25 21.15
N GLU A 342 9.15 16.34 20.30
CA GLU A 342 10.38 16.51 19.51
C GLU A 342 10.24 17.67 18.52
N MET A 343 9.09 17.78 17.84
CA MET A 343 8.80 18.91 16.95
C MET A 343 8.86 20.25 17.68
N ALA A 344 8.27 20.35 18.88
CA ALA A 344 8.30 21.56 19.69
C ALA A 344 9.71 21.89 20.19
N ASN A 345 10.51 20.88 20.56
CA ASN A 345 11.90 21.05 20.99
C ASN A 345 12.78 21.50 19.81
N ASN A 346 12.60 20.95 18.63
CA ASN A 346 13.32 21.37 17.43
C ASN A 346 12.98 22.82 17.04
N LEU A 347 11.72 23.23 17.16
CA LEU A 347 11.32 24.63 16.96
C LEU A 347 12.02 25.53 17.98
N LYS A 348 12.00 25.16 19.27
CA LYS A 348 12.66 25.93 20.34
C LYS A 348 14.17 26.03 20.12
N ALA A 349 14.83 24.93 19.73
CA ALA A 349 16.28 24.90 19.45
C ALA A 349 16.67 25.85 18.32
N ASN A 350 15.80 26.00 17.32
CA ASN A 350 15.99 26.92 16.19
C ASN A 350 15.43 28.33 16.43
N ASN A 351 15.09 28.69 17.68
CA ASN A 351 14.48 29.96 18.05
C ASN A 351 13.18 30.28 17.29
N GLY A 352 12.45 29.23 16.85
CA GLY A 352 11.14 29.36 16.23
C GLY A 352 10.03 29.33 17.30
N THR A 353 9.05 30.21 17.17
CA THR A 353 7.90 30.28 18.06
C THR A 353 6.61 30.29 17.25
N VAL A 354 5.55 29.70 17.80
CA VAL A 354 4.21 29.84 17.25
C VAL A 354 3.60 31.11 17.85
N PRO A 355 3.09 32.06 17.02
CA PRO A 355 2.52 33.31 17.53
C PRO A 355 1.43 33.06 18.57
N GLY A 356 1.55 33.70 19.73
CA GLY A 356 0.59 33.57 20.83
C GLY A 356 0.76 32.36 21.73
N ILE A 357 1.75 31.47 21.49
CA ILE A 357 1.98 30.24 22.28
C ILE A 357 3.40 30.24 22.84
N ARG A 358 3.54 29.92 24.13
CA ARG A 358 4.86 29.84 24.78
C ARG A 358 5.65 28.64 24.22
N PRO A 359 6.97 28.81 23.97
CA PRO A 359 7.83 27.70 23.52
C PRO A 359 7.90 26.58 24.55
N GLY A 360 8.01 25.33 24.09
CA GLY A 360 8.13 24.12 24.92
C GLY A 360 6.84 23.32 25.01
N ALA A 361 6.44 22.89 26.21
CA ALA A 361 5.28 22.03 26.43
C ALA A 361 3.97 22.59 25.86
N PRO A 362 3.62 23.89 26.01
CA PRO A 362 2.41 24.43 25.41
C PRO A 362 2.40 24.35 23.86
N THR A 363 3.56 24.50 23.22
CA THR A 363 3.69 24.33 21.77
C THR A 363 3.51 22.85 21.38
N ALA A 364 4.03 21.91 22.16
CA ALA A 364 3.83 20.48 21.92
C ALA A 364 2.34 20.08 22.03
N ASP A 365 1.63 20.61 23.04
CA ASP A 365 0.20 20.34 23.20
C ASP A 365 -0.64 20.97 22.08
N TYR A 366 -0.27 22.14 21.61
CA TYR A 366 -0.91 22.76 20.46
C TYR A 366 -0.72 21.93 19.18
N ILE A 367 0.52 21.49 18.90
CA ILE A 367 0.83 20.63 17.75
C ILE A 367 0.07 19.30 17.87
N ARG A 368 0.02 18.70 19.06
CA ARG A 368 -0.74 17.44 19.31
C ARG A 368 -2.21 17.60 18.97
N LYS A 369 -2.85 18.69 19.40
CA LYS A 369 -4.26 18.98 19.07
C LYS A 369 -4.50 19.14 17.58
N ILE A 370 -3.60 19.82 16.88
CA ILE A 370 -3.68 20.00 15.42
C ILE A 370 -3.52 18.64 14.72
N LEU A 371 -2.49 17.88 15.06
CA LEU A 371 -2.24 16.56 14.49
C LEU A 371 -3.46 15.64 14.67
N SER A 372 -4.02 15.55 15.87
CA SER A 372 -5.19 14.71 16.14
C SER A 372 -6.40 15.11 15.29
N ARG A 373 -6.69 16.41 15.16
CA ARG A 373 -7.82 16.88 14.36
C ARG A 373 -7.62 16.66 12.86
N ILE A 374 -6.41 16.93 12.37
CA ILE A 374 -6.07 16.73 10.96
C ILE A 374 -6.11 15.22 10.62
N THR A 375 -5.56 14.37 11.51
CA THR A 375 -5.61 12.92 11.34
C THR A 375 -7.05 12.41 11.26
N LEU A 376 -7.95 12.92 12.12
CA LEU A 376 -9.37 12.52 12.05
C LEU A 376 -9.99 12.88 10.69
N ILE A 377 -9.81 14.13 10.25
CA ILE A 377 -10.36 14.59 8.97
C ILE A 377 -9.77 13.78 7.81
N GLY A 378 -8.45 13.58 7.79
CA GLY A 378 -7.76 12.79 6.76
C GLY A 378 -8.20 11.33 6.76
N ALA A 379 -8.30 10.70 7.93
CA ALA A 379 -8.73 9.31 8.08
C ALA A 379 -10.19 9.09 7.65
N MET A 380 -11.10 9.96 8.09
CA MET A 380 -12.51 9.92 7.67
C MET A 380 -12.64 10.04 6.16
N PHE A 381 -11.89 10.95 5.58
CA PHE A 381 -11.89 11.17 4.15
C PHE A 381 -11.36 9.96 3.37
N LEU A 382 -10.22 9.40 3.78
CA LEU A 382 -9.66 8.18 3.19
C LEU A 382 -10.63 7.00 3.33
N ALA A 383 -11.25 6.84 4.51
CA ALA A 383 -12.23 5.78 4.75
C ALA A 383 -13.46 5.91 3.85
N VAL A 384 -14.03 7.11 3.72
CA VAL A 384 -15.19 7.35 2.83
C VAL A 384 -14.83 7.05 1.38
N ILE A 385 -13.68 7.53 0.89
CA ILE A 385 -13.25 7.27 -0.50
C ILE A 385 -13.01 5.77 -0.74
N ALA A 386 -12.39 5.07 0.21
CA ALA A 386 -12.16 3.63 0.10
C ALA A 386 -13.46 2.82 0.07
N MET A 387 -14.53 3.33 0.70
CA MET A 387 -15.86 2.69 0.70
C MET A 387 -16.63 2.87 -0.61
N ILE A 388 -16.43 3.96 -1.34
CA ILE A 388 -17.21 4.26 -2.57
C ILE A 388 -17.18 3.09 -3.57
N PRO A 389 -16.01 2.55 -3.98
CA PRO A 389 -15.98 1.44 -4.92
C PRO A 389 -16.51 0.12 -4.38
N LEU A 390 -16.35 -0.12 -3.07
CA LEU A 390 -16.90 -1.32 -2.40
C LEU A 390 -18.43 -1.29 -2.41
N ILE A 391 -19.01 -0.15 -2.04
CA ILE A 391 -20.48 0.05 -2.06
C ILE A 391 -21.00 -0.04 -3.49
N TYR A 392 -20.31 0.58 -4.45
CA TYR A 392 -20.67 0.51 -5.85
C TYR A 392 -20.66 -0.94 -6.37
N GLY A 393 -19.60 -1.71 -6.11
CA GLY A 393 -19.50 -3.11 -6.51
C GLY A 393 -20.59 -3.99 -5.91
N ALA A 394 -20.92 -3.78 -4.61
CA ALA A 394 -21.99 -4.50 -3.93
C ALA A 394 -23.39 -4.14 -4.47
N ALA A 395 -23.63 -2.86 -4.78
CA ALA A 395 -24.94 -2.38 -5.26
C ALA A 395 -25.20 -2.68 -6.74
N SER A 396 -24.16 -2.64 -7.59
CA SER A 396 -24.30 -2.83 -9.02
C SER A 396 -24.23 -4.29 -9.49
N GLY A 397 -23.81 -5.21 -8.61
CA GLY A 397 -23.49 -6.60 -8.99
C GLY A 397 -22.20 -6.73 -9.81
N MET A 398 -21.45 -5.64 -9.99
CA MET A 398 -20.16 -5.61 -10.70
C MET A 398 -19.00 -5.84 -9.71
N GLY A 399 -18.98 -7.01 -9.08
CA GLY A 399 -18.04 -7.32 -7.98
C GLY A 399 -16.56 -7.15 -8.35
N GLN A 400 -16.18 -7.44 -9.59
CA GLN A 400 -14.82 -7.22 -10.09
C GLN A 400 -14.40 -5.75 -10.06
N MET A 401 -15.35 -4.81 -10.14
CA MET A 401 -15.08 -3.38 -10.11
C MET A 401 -14.90 -2.82 -8.69
N SER A 402 -15.37 -3.54 -7.65
CA SER A 402 -15.23 -3.11 -6.25
C SER A 402 -13.76 -3.09 -5.80
N ILE A 403 -12.97 -4.05 -6.25
CA ILE A 403 -11.57 -4.22 -5.83
C ILE A 403 -10.68 -3.19 -6.51
N GLY A 404 -11.00 -2.79 -7.74
CA GLY A 404 -10.26 -1.74 -8.46
C GLY A 404 -10.21 -0.40 -7.71
N GLY A 405 -11.18 -0.12 -6.85
CA GLY A 405 -11.28 1.17 -6.17
C GLY A 405 -10.24 1.42 -5.08
N THR A 406 -9.95 0.43 -4.24
CA THR A 406 -8.89 0.57 -3.22
C THR A 406 -7.52 0.66 -3.87
N SER A 407 -7.33 -0.07 -4.98
CA SER A 407 -6.11 -0.04 -5.78
C SER A 407 -5.86 1.33 -6.41
N ILE A 408 -6.92 2.07 -6.79
CA ILE A 408 -6.80 3.43 -7.34
C ILE A 408 -6.17 4.38 -6.31
N ILE A 409 -6.58 4.28 -5.03
CA ILE A 409 -6.03 5.13 -3.98
C ILE A 409 -4.52 4.87 -3.83
N ILE A 410 -4.11 3.60 -3.89
CA ILE A 410 -2.71 3.22 -3.82
C ILE A 410 -1.95 3.76 -5.03
N VAL A 411 -2.47 3.59 -6.24
CA VAL A 411 -1.83 4.05 -7.48
C VAL A 411 -1.64 5.56 -7.48
N VAL A 412 -2.70 6.32 -7.19
CA VAL A 412 -2.64 7.79 -7.17
C VAL A 412 -1.71 8.27 -6.05
N GLY A 413 -1.80 7.65 -4.86
CA GLY A 413 -0.98 7.98 -3.72
C GLY A 413 0.50 7.80 -3.99
N VAL A 414 0.89 6.65 -4.51
CA VAL A 414 2.28 6.33 -4.82
C VAL A 414 2.82 7.23 -5.94
N ALA A 415 2.01 7.49 -6.98
CA ALA A 415 2.40 8.38 -8.06
C ALA A 415 2.71 9.80 -7.54
N LEU A 416 1.83 10.37 -6.72
CA LEU A 416 2.01 11.70 -6.13
C LEU A 416 3.22 11.76 -5.19
N GLU A 417 3.38 10.74 -4.33
CA GLU A 417 4.50 10.66 -3.39
C GLU A 417 5.84 10.58 -4.14
N THR A 418 5.91 9.76 -5.20
CA THR A 418 7.10 9.62 -6.03
C THR A 418 7.46 10.92 -6.75
N VAL A 419 6.47 11.65 -7.28
CA VAL A 419 6.70 12.95 -7.93
C VAL A 419 7.18 13.99 -6.91
N LYS A 420 6.58 14.05 -5.71
CA LYS A 420 7.03 14.96 -4.64
C LYS A 420 8.44 14.65 -4.16
N GLN A 421 8.82 13.37 -4.11
CA GLN A 421 10.18 12.98 -3.77
C GLN A 421 11.18 13.38 -4.86
N LEU A 422 10.81 13.27 -6.15
CA LEU A 422 11.60 13.80 -7.26
C LEU A 422 11.79 15.31 -7.16
N GLU A 423 10.73 16.07 -6.89
CA GLU A 423 10.80 17.52 -6.70
C GLU A 423 11.72 17.91 -5.54
N SER A 424 11.61 17.22 -4.41
CA SER A 424 12.47 17.44 -3.25
C SER A 424 13.96 17.19 -3.58
N GLN A 425 14.28 16.09 -4.31
CA GLN A 425 15.65 15.79 -4.72
C GLN A 425 16.21 16.80 -5.74
N MET A 426 15.36 17.38 -6.60
CA MET A 426 15.77 18.45 -7.52
C MET A 426 16.05 19.76 -6.77
N MET A 427 15.20 20.14 -5.80
CA MET A 427 15.37 21.36 -5.02
C MET A 427 16.66 21.35 -4.19
N MET A 428 16.99 20.22 -3.57
CA MET A 428 18.23 20.06 -2.80
C MET A 428 19.48 20.28 -3.62
N ARG A 429 19.46 20.07 -4.95
CA ARG A 429 20.59 20.27 -5.85
C ARG A 429 20.72 21.69 -6.37
N HIS A 430 19.61 22.39 -6.58
CA HIS A 430 19.66 23.82 -6.93
C HIS A 430 20.31 24.65 -5.83
N TYR A 431 20.21 24.21 -4.56
CA TYR A 431 20.86 24.87 -3.43
C TYR A 431 22.37 24.62 -3.36
N LYS A 432 22.87 23.47 -3.87
CA LYS A 432 24.32 23.17 -3.91
C LYS A 432 25.07 23.92 -5.01
N GLY A 433 24.42 24.28 -6.12
CA GLY A 433 25.03 25.07 -7.20
C GLY A 433 25.16 26.57 -6.89
N PHE A 434 24.76 27.02 -5.69
CA PHE A 434 24.96 28.40 -5.22
C PHE A 434 26.14 28.53 -4.24
N LEU A 435 26.79 27.41 -3.88
CA LEU A 435 27.89 27.34 -2.92
C LEU A 435 29.22 26.94 -3.56
N ASP A 436 29.22 26.58 -4.86
CA ASP A 436 30.38 26.47 -5.73
C ASP A 436 30.46 27.70 -6.65
#